data_da4d969f66b949f7558c43f30e43856a
#
_entry.id   da4d969f66b949f7558c43f30e43856a
#
_cell.length_a   1.000
_cell.length_b   1.000
_cell.length_c   1.000
_cell.angle_alpha   90.00
_cell.angle_beta   90.00
_cell.angle_gamma   90.00
#
_symmetry.space_group_name_H-M   'P 1'
#
loop_
_entity.id
_entity.type
_entity.pdbx_description
1 polymer ?
#
loop_
_entity_poly.entity_id
_entity_poly.type
_entity_poly.pdbx_seq_one_letter_code
_entity_poly.pdbx_strand_id
1 'polypeptide(L)'
;EIIGEEFGYKKSKSDYSWVIDPIDGTRSFVIGNPTWSNLISLNYKGDPMLGLANFPILKKFYFNTSFNSAYVLENGKKRRIKVNHKATFSNMKLSAAFHGSLSLNQQKKIPQILKRMQFPCSDALSYSHFAEGKLDVVIQCGNKIWDIHALIPIIRAAGGITTTWKNENAK
;
A
#
# COMPACT_ATOMS: atom_id res chain seq x y z
N GLU A 1 11.88 2.83 -18.24
CA GLU A 1 11.62 1.42 -18.01
C GLU A 1 10.18 1.22 -17.54
N ILE A 2 9.54 0.10 -17.88
CA ILE A 2 8.18 -0.23 -17.41
C ILE A 2 8.21 -1.65 -16.85
N ILE A 3 7.65 -1.79 -15.65
CA ILE A 3 7.52 -3.05 -14.93
C ILE A 3 6.04 -3.20 -14.58
N GLY A 4 5.38 -4.25 -15.01
CA GLY A 4 3.96 -4.47 -14.75
C GLY A 4 3.65 -5.92 -14.47
N GLU A 5 2.62 -6.16 -13.67
CA GLU A 5 2.16 -7.51 -13.37
C GLU A 5 1.71 -8.22 -14.65
N GLU A 6 0.84 -7.57 -15.44
CA GLU A 6 0.23 -8.17 -16.64
C GLU A 6 1.08 -8.02 -17.91
N PHE A 7 1.98 -7.01 -17.96
CA PHE A 7 2.72 -6.65 -19.17
C PHE A 7 4.20 -7.01 -19.12
N GLY A 8 4.67 -7.60 -17.99
CA GLY A 8 6.06 -7.97 -17.82
C GLY A 8 6.99 -6.76 -17.74
N TYR A 9 8.17 -6.88 -18.36
CA TYR A 9 9.26 -5.93 -18.21
C TYR A 9 9.69 -5.34 -19.56
N LYS A 10 9.62 -4.01 -19.69
CA LYS A 10 10.15 -3.28 -20.85
C LYS A 10 11.36 -2.45 -20.43
N LYS A 11 12.54 -2.90 -20.82
CA LYS A 11 13.82 -2.25 -20.48
C LYS A 11 13.97 -0.89 -21.18
N SER A 12 14.61 0.05 -20.48
CA SER A 12 15.01 1.35 -21.00
C SER A 12 16.37 1.72 -20.41
N LYS A 13 17.10 2.68 -21.03
CA LYS A 13 18.35 3.25 -20.49
C LYS A 13 18.11 4.35 -19.47
N SER A 14 16.86 4.68 -19.16
CA SER A 14 16.50 5.73 -18.21
C SER A 14 16.69 5.26 -16.76
N ASP A 15 17.14 6.14 -15.89
CA ASP A 15 17.13 5.94 -14.43
C ASP A 15 15.71 5.92 -13.85
N TYR A 16 14.72 6.31 -14.64
CA TYR A 16 13.31 6.27 -14.25
C TYR A 16 12.64 4.99 -14.71
N SER A 17 11.79 4.44 -13.84
CA SER A 17 10.92 3.31 -14.16
C SER A 17 9.49 3.56 -13.69
N TRP A 18 8.54 3.11 -14.50
CA TRP A 18 7.14 2.97 -14.10
C TRP A 18 6.91 1.57 -13.57
N VAL A 19 6.25 1.47 -12.43
CA VAL A 19 5.76 0.20 -11.89
C VAL A 19 4.25 0.28 -11.84
N ILE A 20 3.58 -0.70 -12.47
CA ILE A 20 2.14 -0.65 -12.72
C ILE A 20 1.51 -1.97 -12.32
N ASP A 21 0.47 -1.89 -11.52
CA ASP A 21 -0.49 -2.96 -11.29
C ASP A 21 -1.86 -2.51 -11.83
N PRO A 22 -2.32 -3.11 -12.92
CA PRO A 22 -3.62 -2.75 -13.50
C PRO A 22 -4.81 -3.11 -12.62
N ILE A 23 -4.74 -4.20 -11.86
CA ILE A 23 -5.83 -4.71 -11.03
C ILE A 23 -5.27 -5.32 -9.74
N ASP A 24 -4.79 -4.45 -8.82
CA ASP A 24 -4.45 -4.88 -7.46
C ASP A 24 -5.72 -5.35 -6.72
N GLY A 25 -5.58 -6.44 -5.98
CA GLY A 25 -6.72 -7.06 -5.34
C GLY A 25 -7.56 -7.89 -6.31
N THR A 26 -6.94 -8.65 -7.20
CA THR A 26 -7.59 -9.52 -8.21
C THR A 26 -8.69 -10.41 -7.61
N ARG A 27 -8.50 -10.91 -6.39
CA ARG A 27 -9.53 -11.71 -5.68
C ARG A 27 -10.78 -10.88 -5.39
N SER A 28 -10.63 -9.64 -4.97
CA SER A 28 -11.72 -8.69 -4.77
C SER A 28 -12.42 -8.38 -6.08
N PHE A 29 -11.65 -8.16 -7.15
CA PHE A 29 -12.19 -7.91 -8.49
C PHE A 29 -13.06 -9.08 -8.99
N VAL A 30 -12.58 -10.32 -8.89
CA VAL A 30 -13.28 -11.54 -9.36
C VAL A 30 -14.62 -11.76 -8.67
N ILE A 31 -14.73 -11.45 -7.37
CA ILE A 31 -15.99 -11.61 -6.62
C ILE A 31 -16.88 -10.36 -6.63
N GLY A 32 -16.52 -9.32 -7.41
CA GLY A 32 -17.28 -8.07 -7.48
C GLY A 32 -17.16 -7.17 -6.25
N ASN A 33 -16.15 -7.39 -5.38
CA ASN A 33 -15.89 -6.51 -4.24
C ASN A 33 -15.29 -5.17 -4.73
N PRO A 34 -15.76 -4.01 -4.25
CA PRO A 34 -15.34 -2.69 -4.75
C PRO A 34 -13.94 -2.24 -4.31
N THR A 35 -13.17 -3.06 -3.62
CA THR A 35 -11.89 -2.68 -2.99
C THR A 35 -10.66 -2.84 -3.87
N TRP A 36 -10.81 -3.36 -5.08
CA TRP A 36 -9.71 -3.46 -6.05
C TRP A 36 -9.24 -2.08 -6.54
N SER A 37 -8.00 -2.01 -7.01
CA SER A 37 -7.38 -0.75 -7.41
C SER A 37 -6.47 -0.87 -8.64
N ASN A 38 -6.17 0.28 -9.25
CA ASN A 38 -5.07 0.42 -10.19
C ASN A 38 -3.92 1.12 -9.44
N LEU A 39 -2.71 0.59 -9.53
CA LEU A 39 -1.53 1.14 -8.89
C LEU A 39 -0.52 1.60 -9.93
N ILE A 40 0.00 2.82 -9.77
CA ILE A 40 1.04 3.38 -10.65
C ILE A 40 2.10 4.05 -9.78
N SER A 41 3.34 3.67 -9.97
CA SER A 41 4.50 4.31 -9.34
C SER A 41 5.49 4.82 -10.36
N LEU A 42 6.03 6.01 -10.14
CA LEU A 42 7.24 6.50 -10.78
C LEU A 42 8.41 6.33 -9.81
N ASN A 43 9.39 5.55 -10.23
CA ASN A 43 10.62 5.30 -9.47
C ASN A 43 11.82 6.01 -10.10
N TYR A 44 12.77 6.39 -9.28
CA TYR A 44 14.09 6.85 -9.69
C TYR A 44 15.16 5.94 -9.09
N LYS A 45 15.99 5.32 -9.93
CA LYS A 45 17.02 4.34 -9.52
C LYS A 45 16.49 3.24 -8.60
N GLY A 46 15.26 2.79 -8.86
CA GLY A 46 14.58 1.75 -8.08
C GLY A 46 13.83 2.25 -6.84
N ASP A 47 14.04 3.49 -6.39
CA ASP A 47 13.29 4.05 -5.25
C ASP A 47 11.98 4.70 -5.72
N PRO A 48 10.83 4.36 -5.14
CA PRO A 48 9.54 4.94 -5.50
C PRO A 48 9.44 6.39 -5.01
N MET A 49 9.18 7.32 -5.96
CA MET A 49 9.09 8.75 -5.71
C MET A 49 7.67 9.30 -5.72
N LEU A 50 6.91 8.90 -6.73
CA LEU A 50 5.51 9.27 -6.89
C LEU A 50 4.67 8.02 -6.98
N GLY A 51 3.53 8.04 -6.30
CA GLY A 51 2.59 6.96 -6.28
C GLY A 51 1.16 7.43 -6.48
N LEU A 52 0.38 6.55 -7.08
CA LEU A 52 -1.03 6.74 -7.35
C LEU A 52 -1.74 5.42 -7.12
N ALA A 53 -2.79 5.45 -6.30
CA ALA A 53 -3.70 4.34 -6.07
C ALA A 53 -5.13 4.80 -6.37
N ASN A 54 -5.70 4.27 -7.45
CA ASN A 54 -7.04 4.57 -7.90
C ASN A 54 -7.98 3.43 -7.51
N PHE A 55 -9.07 3.74 -6.82
CA PHE A 55 -10.17 2.82 -6.47
C PHE A 55 -11.41 3.21 -7.27
N PRO A 56 -11.59 2.67 -8.49
CA PRO A 56 -12.61 3.17 -9.43
C PRO A 56 -14.03 3.08 -8.88
N ILE A 57 -14.38 1.97 -8.25
CA ILE A 57 -15.73 1.74 -7.71
C ILE A 57 -16.01 2.64 -6.51
N LEU A 58 -14.99 2.89 -5.67
CA LEU A 58 -15.12 3.77 -4.52
C LEU A 58 -15.00 5.25 -4.88
N LYS A 59 -14.67 5.59 -6.14
CA LYS A 59 -14.41 6.95 -6.63
C LYS A 59 -13.38 7.69 -5.78
N LYS A 60 -12.32 6.97 -5.38
CA LYS A 60 -11.22 7.47 -4.55
C LYS A 60 -9.90 7.36 -5.28
N PHE A 61 -9.10 8.39 -5.10
CA PHE A 61 -7.80 8.52 -5.72
C PHE A 61 -6.79 8.98 -4.67
N TYR A 62 -5.82 8.14 -4.32
CA TYR A 62 -4.75 8.49 -3.39
C TYR A 62 -3.47 8.75 -4.17
N PHE A 63 -2.74 9.81 -3.84
CA PHE A 63 -1.49 10.16 -4.52
C PHE A 63 -0.64 11.09 -3.65
N ASN A 64 0.67 11.10 -3.91
CA ASN A 64 1.54 12.14 -3.41
C ASN A 64 1.96 13.10 -4.53
N THR A 65 2.28 14.33 -4.17
CA THR A 65 2.80 15.35 -5.10
C THR A 65 4.23 15.76 -4.76
N SER A 66 4.70 15.36 -3.59
CA SER A 66 6.06 15.57 -3.09
C SER A 66 6.34 14.58 -1.97
N PHE A 67 7.56 14.57 -1.46
CA PHE A 67 7.95 13.72 -0.33
C PHE A 67 7.19 14.00 0.98
N ASN A 68 6.54 15.16 1.09
CA ASN A 68 5.86 15.60 2.31
C ASN A 68 4.37 15.92 2.11
N SER A 69 3.79 15.56 0.98
CA SER A 69 2.42 15.93 0.64
C SER A 69 1.68 14.81 -0.06
N ALA A 70 0.80 14.14 0.68
CA ALA A 70 -0.12 13.13 0.18
C ALA A 70 -1.57 13.59 0.26
N TYR A 71 -2.37 13.13 -0.67
CA TYR A 71 -3.75 13.56 -0.85
C TYR A 71 -4.67 12.39 -1.17
N VAL A 72 -5.94 12.57 -0.83
CA VAL A 72 -7.05 11.82 -1.40
C VAL A 72 -7.95 12.76 -2.18
N LEU A 73 -8.34 12.34 -3.37
CA LEU A 73 -9.42 12.93 -4.16
C LEU A 73 -10.62 11.99 -4.04
N GLU A 74 -11.72 12.49 -3.48
CA GLU A 74 -12.96 11.75 -3.28
C GLU A 74 -14.13 12.62 -3.66
N ASN A 75 -15.00 12.14 -4.55
CA ASN A 75 -16.16 12.90 -5.05
C ASN A 75 -15.81 14.33 -5.54
N GLY A 76 -14.69 14.46 -6.26
CA GLY A 76 -14.21 15.75 -6.78
C GLY A 76 -13.55 16.67 -5.74
N LYS A 77 -13.51 16.28 -4.47
CA LYS A 77 -12.88 17.07 -3.40
C LYS A 77 -11.50 16.51 -3.05
N LYS A 78 -10.47 17.36 -3.20
CA LYS A 78 -9.09 17.04 -2.83
C LYS A 78 -8.87 17.37 -1.35
N ARG A 79 -8.31 16.43 -0.59
CA ARG A 79 -7.99 16.59 0.82
C ARG A 79 -6.56 16.07 1.09
N ARG A 80 -5.77 16.82 1.85
CA ARG A 80 -4.48 16.36 2.35
C ARG A 80 -4.69 15.27 3.40
N ILE A 81 -3.88 14.23 3.35
CA ILE A 81 -3.95 13.11 4.29
C ILE A 81 -2.67 13.02 5.14
N LYS A 82 -2.82 12.48 6.34
CA LYS A 82 -1.74 12.21 7.29
C LYS A 82 -2.07 10.95 8.07
N VAL A 83 -1.04 10.20 8.43
CA VAL A 83 -1.16 9.06 9.35
C VAL A 83 -1.59 9.51 10.75
N ASN A 84 -2.13 8.59 11.54
CA ASN A 84 -2.47 8.83 12.94
C ASN A 84 -1.23 8.73 13.83
N HIS A 85 -0.74 9.86 14.34
CA HIS A 85 0.41 9.89 15.27
C HIS A 85 0.03 9.67 16.75
N LYS A 86 -1.27 9.50 17.06
CA LYS A 86 -1.77 9.32 18.43
C LYS A 86 -2.00 7.86 18.81
N ALA A 87 -1.79 6.94 17.87
CA ALA A 87 -1.91 5.52 18.14
C ALA A 87 -0.84 5.04 19.13
N THR A 88 -1.26 4.20 20.03
CA THR A 88 -0.38 3.49 20.97
C THR A 88 -0.50 2.00 20.74
N PHE A 89 0.43 1.22 21.25
CA PHE A 89 0.35 -0.25 21.11
C PHE A 89 -0.95 -0.84 21.69
N SER A 90 -1.57 -0.17 22.65
CA SER A 90 -2.82 -0.65 23.30
C SER A 90 -4.09 -0.35 22.49
N ASN A 91 -4.10 0.72 21.68
CA ASN A 91 -5.30 1.18 20.98
C ASN A 91 -5.19 1.16 19.45
N MET A 92 -4.07 0.66 18.90
CA MET A 92 -3.83 0.64 17.45
C MET A 92 -4.87 -0.20 16.71
N LYS A 93 -5.27 0.29 15.54
CA LYS A 93 -6.12 -0.40 14.57
C LYS A 93 -5.21 -1.13 13.58
N LEU A 94 -5.22 -2.44 13.68
CA LEU A 94 -4.38 -3.33 12.88
C LEU A 94 -5.17 -3.95 11.74
N SER A 95 -4.61 -3.91 10.53
CA SER A 95 -5.04 -4.73 9.40
C SER A 95 -3.91 -5.68 9.00
N ALA A 96 -4.21 -6.96 8.85
CA ALA A 96 -3.20 -7.97 8.54
C ALA A 96 -3.71 -9.00 7.53
N ALA A 97 -2.85 -9.37 6.58
CA ALA A 97 -3.08 -10.47 5.65
C ALA A 97 -1.78 -11.25 5.40
N PHE A 98 -1.87 -12.55 5.50
CA PHE A 98 -0.72 -13.44 5.41
C PHE A 98 -0.82 -14.44 4.25
N HIS A 99 -1.66 -14.25 3.30
CA HIS A 99 -1.86 -14.95 2.01
C HIS A 99 -1.17 -16.33 1.85
N GLY A 100 -1.06 -17.12 2.94
CA GLY A 100 -0.41 -18.42 2.92
C GLY A 100 1.13 -18.40 2.79
N SER A 101 1.74 -17.22 2.76
CA SER A 101 3.19 -17.06 2.52
C SER A 101 4.07 -17.35 3.74
N LEU A 102 3.48 -17.55 4.92
CA LEU A 102 4.20 -17.83 6.15
C LEU A 102 4.18 -19.33 6.47
N SER A 103 5.35 -19.88 6.83
CA SER A 103 5.42 -21.20 7.43
C SER A 103 4.69 -21.24 8.78
N LEU A 104 4.27 -22.44 9.23
CA LEU A 104 3.61 -22.62 10.53
C LEU A 104 4.44 -22.04 11.69
N ASN A 105 5.78 -22.13 11.62
CA ASN A 105 6.67 -21.58 12.64
C ASN A 105 6.69 -20.06 12.66
N GLN A 106 6.57 -19.42 11.50
CA GLN A 106 6.43 -17.96 11.40
C GLN A 106 5.06 -17.52 11.90
N GLN A 107 3.99 -18.26 11.57
CA GLN A 107 2.64 -17.98 12.05
C GLN A 107 2.54 -18.04 13.59
N LYS A 108 3.27 -18.92 14.27
CA LYS A 108 3.31 -18.99 15.74
C LYS A 108 3.79 -17.70 16.43
N LYS A 109 4.54 -16.84 15.73
CA LYS A 109 5.00 -15.54 16.24
C LYS A 109 3.95 -14.43 16.15
N ILE A 110 2.89 -14.66 15.38
CA ILE A 110 1.82 -13.68 15.12
C ILE A 110 0.75 -13.60 16.22
N PRO A 111 0.45 -14.64 17.05
CA PRO A 111 -0.66 -14.59 18.01
C PRO A 111 -0.66 -13.39 18.96
N GLN A 112 0.52 -12.88 19.32
CA GLN A 112 0.62 -11.69 20.18
C GLN A 112 0.09 -10.42 19.49
N ILE A 113 0.28 -10.33 18.17
CA ILE A 113 -0.26 -9.24 17.34
C ILE A 113 -1.75 -9.47 17.11
N LEU A 114 -2.16 -10.72 16.87
CA LEU A 114 -3.55 -11.10 16.62
C LEU A 114 -4.50 -10.92 17.82
N LYS A 115 -3.96 -10.78 19.03
CA LYS A 115 -4.75 -10.40 20.21
C LYS A 115 -5.27 -8.96 20.17
N ARG A 116 -4.81 -8.14 19.22
CA ARG A 116 -5.26 -6.75 19.05
C ARG A 116 -6.50 -6.71 18.16
N MET A 117 -7.22 -5.59 18.23
CA MET A 117 -8.38 -5.39 17.36
C MET A 117 -7.93 -5.37 15.90
N GLN A 118 -8.44 -6.32 15.12
CA GLN A 118 -8.13 -6.44 13.72
C GLN A 118 -9.26 -5.87 12.87
N PHE A 119 -8.86 -5.21 11.80
CA PHE A 119 -9.75 -4.68 10.78
C PHE A 119 -9.58 -5.49 9.49
N PRO A 120 -10.62 -5.56 8.64
CA PRO A 120 -10.51 -6.26 7.36
C PRO A 120 -9.30 -5.77 6.56
N CYS A 121 -8.57 -6.71 5.98
CA CYS A 121 -7.52 -6.40 5.02
C CYS A 121 -8.14 -6.36 3.62
N SER A 122 -7.84 -5.29 2.88
CA SER A 122 -8.33 -5.03 1.54
C SER A 122 -7.16 -4.49 0.69
N ASP A 123 -6.15 -5.30 0.50
CA ASP A 123 -4.98 -5.05 -0.34
C ASP A 123 -4.50 -3.57 -0.26
N ALA A 124 -4.31 -2.87 -1.37
CA ALA A 124 -3.89 -1.46 -1.40
C ALA A 124 -4.80 -0.50 -0.63
N LEU A 125 -6.09 -0.81 -0.48
CA LEU A 125 -7.01 0.05 0.29
C LEU A 125 -6.62 0.12 1.77
N SER A 126 -6.10 -0.97 2.35
CA SER A 126 -5.61 -0.98 3.73
C SER A 126 -4.43 -0.02 3.92
N TYR A 127 -3.48 -0.03 3.00
CA TYR A 127 -2.35 0.92 3.01
C TYR A 127 -2.80 2.37 2.79
N SER A 128 -3.80 2.58 1.93
CA SER A 128 -4.40 3.89 1.69
C SER A 128 -5.12 4.41 2.95
N HIS A 129 -5.83 3.54 3.67
CA HIS A 129 -6.45 3.86 4.95
C HIS A 129 -5.41 4.14 6.06
N PHE A 130 -4.26 3.46 6.03
CA PHE A 130 -3.15 3.79 6.91
C PHE A 130 -2.61 5.19 6.62
N ALA A 131 -2.35 5.53 5.35
CA ALA A 131 -1.90 6.87 4.97
C ALA A 131 -2.92 7.97 5.32
N GLU A 132 -4.21 7.63 5.37
CA GLU A 132 -5.32 8.53 5.75
C GLU A 132 -5.54 8.63 7.27
N GLY A 133 -4.81 7.83 8.07
CA GLY A 133 -4.94 7.78 9.53
C GLY A 133 -6.15 7.01 10.05
N LYS A 134 -6.80 6.21 9.19
CA LYS A 134 -7.92 5.34 9.55
C LYS A 134 -7.45 4.01 10.14
N LEU A 135 -6.31 3.51 9.70
CA LEU A 135 -5.57 2.40 10.27
C LEU A 135 -4.25 2.90 10.84
N ASP A 136 -3.70 2.19 11.80
CA ASP A 136 -2.46 2.56 12.48
C ASP A 136 -1.31 1.61 12.13
N VAL A 137 -1.62 0.37 11.74
CA VAL A 137 -0.65 -0.64 11.32
C VAL A 137 -1.26 -1.49 10.20
N VAL A 138 -0.48 -1.74 9.17
CA VAL A 138 -0.81 -2.71 8.10
C VAL A 138 0.33 -3.70 7.99
N ILE A 139 0.01 -4.99 8.03
CA ILE A 139 0.97 -6.08 7.93
C ILE A 139 0.54 -7.02 6.81
N GLN A 140 1.35 -7.16 5.79
CA GLN A 140 1.11 -8.10 4.70
C GLN A 140 2.37 -8.90 4.36
N CYS A 141 2.16 -10.07 3.76
CA CYS A 141 3.23 -10.93 3.24
C CYS A 141 2.95 -11.25 1.77
N GLY A 142 4.03 -11.47 1.03
CA GLY A 142 3.94 -11.91 -0.36
C GLY A 142 3.75 -10.79 -1.37
N ASN A 143 3.76 -9.52 -0.94
CA ASN A 143 3.69 -8.38 -1.86
C ASN A 143 4.83 -8.42 -2.86
N LYS A 144 4.50 -8.15 -4.10
CA LYS A 144 5.42 -7.86 -5.20
C LYS A 144 5.66 -6.36 -5.30
N ILE A 145 6.60 -5.96 -6.14
CA ILE A 145 6.92 -4.54 -6.32
C ILE A 145 5.72 -3.73 -6.83
N TRP A 146 4.90 -4.30 -7.69
CA TRP A 146 3.72 -3.63 -8.24
C TRP A 146 2.59 -3.46 -7.21
N ASP A 147 2.51 -4.31 -6.16
CA ASP A 147 1.53 -4.18 -5.08
C ASP A 147 1.86 -3.02 -4.12
N ILE A 148 3.15 -2.63 -4.00
CA ILE A 148 3.57 -1.74 -2.92
C ILE A 148 4.26 -0.44 -3.37
N HIS A 149 4.92 -0.41 -4.54
CA HIS A 149 5.72 0.76 -4.94
C HIS A 149 4.88 2.03 -5.10
N ALA A 150 3.61 1.93 -5.53
CA ALA A 150 2.71 3.08 -5.57
C ALA A 150 2.34 3.60 -4.17
N LEU A 151 2.28 2.71 -3.19
CA LEU A 151 1.81 3.02 -1.83
C LEU A 151 2.91 3.57 -0.93
N ILE A 152 4.16 3.15 -1.12
CA ILE A 152 5.32 3.62 -0.33
C ILE A 152 5.43 5.14 -0.33
N PRO A 153 5.49 5.86 -1.47
CA PRO A 153 5.64 7.30 -1.48
C PRO A 153 4.40 8.02 -0.92
N ILE A 154 3.20 7.49 -1.11
CA ILE A 154 1.97 8.03 -0.52
C ILE A 154 2.04 7.97 1.01
N ILE A 155 2.42 6.80 1.55
CA ILE A 155 2.53 6.58 3.00
C ILE A 155 3.61 7.49 3.59
N ARG A 156 4.81 7.52 3.00
CA ARG A 156 5.90 8.38 3.47
C ARG A 156 5.53 9.86 3.44
N ALA A 157 4.89 10.32 2.38
CA ALA A 157 4.41 11.70 2.24
C ALA A 157 3.28 12.05 3.23
N ALA A 158 2.55 11.06 3.73
CA ALA A 158 1.57 11.20 4.80
C ALA A 158 2.20 11.15 6.21
N GLY A 159 3.51 10.92 6.32
CA GLY A 159 4.25 10.82 7.59
C GLY A 159 4.30 9.41 8.17
N GLY A 160 3.95 8.39 7.41
CA GLY A 160 4.04 6.98 7.81
C GLY A 160 5.40 6.36 7.53
N ILE A 161 5.64 5.19 8.11
CA ILE A 161 6.86 4.40 7.96
C ILE A 161 6.52 3.12 7.21
N THR A 162 7.36 2.74 6.25
CA THR A 162 7.26 1.49 5.49
C THR A 162 8.55 0.69 5.66
N THR A 163 8.45 -0.55 6.13
CA THR A 163 9.61 -1.42 6.34
C THR A 163 9.36 -2.82 5.80
N THR A 164 10.45 -3.52 5.54
CA THR A 164 10.45 -4.96 5.38
C THR A 164 10.25 -5.67 6.74
N TRP A 165 10.08 -6.98 6.71
CA TRP A 165 10.04 -7.81 7.93
C TRP A 165 11.37 -7.82 8.72
N LYS A 166 12.46 -7.33 8.13
CA LYS A 166 13.77 -7.16 8.77
C LYS A 166 13.96 -5.75 9.34
N ASN A 167 12.93 -4.91 9.33
CA ASN A 167 13.00 -3.52 9.70
C ASN A 167 13.94 -2.66 8.82
N GLU A 168 14.13 -3.07 7.58
CA GLU A 168 14.82 -2.30 6.54
C GLU A 168 13.80 -1.43 5.80
N ASN A 169 14.24 -0.32 5.21
CA ASN A 169 13.36 0.48 4.36
C ASN A 169 12.79 -0.36 3.21
N ALA A 170 11.48 -0.32 3.04
CA ALA A 170 10.84 -0.95 1.89
C ALA A 170 11.24 -0.19 0.60
N LYS A 171 11.66 -0.93 -0.43
CA LYS A 171 12.04 -0.43 -1.75
C LYS A 171 11.38 -1.26 -2.83
#